data_52efde36ae6a8ee62a028ecd1d9d7305
#
_entry.id   52efde36ae6a8ee62a028ecd1d9d7305
#
_cell.length_a   1.000
_cell.length_b   1.000
_cell.length_c   1.000
_cell.angle_alpha   90.00
_cell.angle_beta   90.00
_cell.angle_gamma   90.00
#
_symmetry.space_group_name_H-M   'P 1'
#
loop_
_entity.id
_entity.type
_entity.pdbx_description
1 polymer ?
#
loop_
_entity_poly.entity_id
_entity_poly.type
_entity_poly.pdbx_seq_one_letter_code
_entity_poly.pdbx_strand_id
1 'polypeptide(L)'
;NGENQLRLTSEFLKASIERKFQYHTLPASILNIMRKYVPSLILPPKKPIETHNNFLFDIQIYNTDILSTIFDIPLTVYTHSTLKGYFNDALQRLRVEGYFPRLQYKNNYIESGMILCENPADHIHARVRLTNLKKKGAVNLSLDAQAKDDNVSTTLDWGNNAAATYSGKLAAVAKFLRTSGEKSLLKAMVDVKPTDVILNDTLWKIHPSQVVVDSGRVDVNNFYFSHQDRYVRINGRLSENPKDTVKVDLKDINMGYVFDIASISDDVNFEGDATGTAYASGVFKKPIMNTRLFIKNFSLNHGRLGELDIYGEWDNENRGIRLDASIQDISPSPSRVTGIIYPLKPESGLDLNIEANELNLKFLEHYM
;
A
#
# COMPACT_ATOMS: atom_id res chain seq x y z
N ASN A 1 -40.42 21.52 -15.06
CA ASN A 1 -39.85 20.17 -15.08
C ASN A 1 -38.39 20.27 -15.52
N GLY A 2 -37.47 20.46 -14.59
CA GLY A 2 -36.05 20.65 -14.90
C GLY A 2 -35.29 19.32 -14.90
N GLU A 3 -35.56 18.44 -15.85
CA GLU A 3 -34.69 17.29 -16.10
C GLU A 3 -33.55 17.77 -17.01
N ASN A 4 -32.34 17.76 -16.45
CA ASN A 4 -31.14 18.08 -17.21
C ASN A 4 -30.64 16.79 -17.89
N GLN A 5 -30.24 16.89 -19.13
CA GLN A 5 -29.54 15.83 -19.82
C GLN A 5 -28.21 16.36 -20.35
N LEU A 6 -27.13 15.75 -19.93
CA LEU A 6 -25.83 16.00 -20.52
C LEU A 6 -25.45 14.79 -21.36
N ARG A 7 -25.17 15.03 -22.64
CA ARG A 7 -24.57 14.03 -23.53
C ARG A 7 -23.26 14.57 -24.09
N LEU A 8 -22.21 13.83 -23.89
CA LEU A 8 -20.89 14.11 -24.46
C LEU A 8 -20.51 12.94 -25.36
N THR A 9 -20.09 13.24 -26.57
CA THR A 9 -19.58 12.22 -27.50
C THR A 9 -18.29 12.72 -28.14
N SER A 10 -17.23 11.92 -28.02
CA SER A 10 -15.94 12.14 -28.63
C SER A 10 -15.36 10.79 -29.07
N GLU A 11 -14.21 10.80 -29.70
CA GLU A 11 -13.48 9.57 -30.06
C GLU A 11 -13.02 8.79 -28.82
N PHE A 12 -12.83 9.49 -27.68
CA PHE A 12 -12.26 8.91 -26.45
C PHE A 12 -13.35 8.56 -25.43
N LEU A 13 -14.50 9.21 -25.49
CA LEU A 13 -15.51 9.16 -24.43
C LEU A 13 -16.91 9.33 -24.99
N LYS A 14 -17.83 8.47 -24.54
CA LYS A 14 -19.28 8.75 -24.58
C LYS A 14 -19.79 8.82 -23.14
N ALA A 15 -20.46 9.89 -22.78
CA ALA A 15 -21.05 10.06 -21.45
C ALA A 15 -22.51 10.53 -21.57
N SER A 16 -23.39 9.90 -20.82
CA SER A 16 -24.76 10.32 -20.61
C SER A 16 -24.99 10.51 -19.11
N ILE A 17 -25.48 11.68 -18.72
CA ILE A 17 -25.97 11.96 -17.37
C ILE A 17 -27.39 12.46 -17.52
N GLU A 18 -28.34 11.83 -16.85
CA GLU A 18 -29.76 12.10 -16.96
C GLU A 18 -30.34 12.48 -15.61
N ARG A 19 -31.35 13.35 -15.61
CA ARG A 19 -32.06 13.94 -14.46
C ARG A 19 -31.27 15.09 -13.83
N LYS A 20 -31.53 15.37 -12.53
CA LYS A 20 -31.01 16.56 -11.84
C LYS A 20 -29.64 16.33 -11.28
N PHE A 21 -28.63 17.06 -11.75
CA PHE A 21 -27.28 17.03 -11.19
C PHE A 21 -26.66 18.42 -11.13
N GLN A 22 -25.82 18.61 -10.14
CA GLN A 22 -25.04 19.83 -9.93
C GLN A 22 -23.60 19.42 -9.64
N TYR A 23 -22.70 19.56 -10.61
CA TYR A 23 -21.32 19.07 -10.50
C TYR A 23 -20.57 19.67 -9.31
N HIS A 24 -20.81 20.94 -8.95
CA HIS A 24 -20.14 21.64 -7.85
C HIS A 24 -20.59 21.15 -6.46
N THR A 25 -21.77 20.58 -6.31
CA THR A 25 -22.27 20.00 -5.04
C THR A 25 -22.05 18.48 -4.94
N LEU A 26 -21.65 17.83 -6.02
CA LEU A 26 -21.48 16.38 -6.05
C LEU A 26 -20.48 15.85 -5.01
N PRO A 27 -19.30 16.47 -4.76
CA PRO A 27 -18.41 16.04 -3.69
C PRO A 27 -19.08 16.09 -2.31
N ALA A 28 -19.85 17.14 -2.02
CA ALA A 28 -20.60 17.27 -0.77
C ALA A 28 -21.68 16.19 -0.64
N SER A 29 -22.40 15.89 -1.72
CA SER A 29 -23.38 14.81 -1.77
C SER A 29 -22.77 13.45 -1.43
N ILE A 30 -21.65 13.11 -2.04
CA ILE A 30 -20.93 11.85 -1.76
C ILE A 30 -20.53 11.78 -0.29
N LEU A 31 -19.91 12.84 0.24
CA LEU A 31 -19.51 12.90 1.64
C LEU A 31 -20.71 12.81 2.60
N ASN A 32 -21.86 13.35 2.24
CA ASN A 32 -23.09 13.24 3.04
C ASN A 32 -23.57 11.80 3.14
N ILE A 33 -23.54 11.04 2.05
CA ILE A 33 -23.89 9.61 2.08
C ILE A 33 -22.85 8.82 2.90
N MET A 34 -21.57 9.06 2.66
CA MET A 34 -20.49 8.36 3.38
C MET A 34 -20.54 8.61 4.90
N ARG A 35 -20.87 9.85 5.31
CA ARG A 35 -20.97 10.24 6.73
C ARG A 35 -22.00 9.42 7.48
N LYS A 36 -23.05 8.95 6.83
CA LYS A 36 -24.07 8.07 7.44
C LYS A 36 -23.45 6.80 8.01
N TYR A 37 -22.40 6.29 7.38
CA TYR A 37 -21.76 5.01 7.73
C TYR A 37 -20.49 5.16 8.58
N VAL A 38 -19.78 6.29 8.40
CA VAL A 38 -18.53 6.59 9.13
C VAL A 38 -18.51 8.04 9.65
N PRO A 39 -19.49 8.42 10.51
CA PRO A 39 -19.64 9.79 10.99
C PRO A 39 -18.42 10.32 11.74
N SER A 40 -17.70 9.46 12.45
CA SER A 40 -16.47 9.85 13.16
C SER A 40 -15.31 10.16 12.20
N LEU A 41 -15.27 9.53 11.03
CA LEU A 41 -14.23 9.77 10.03
C LEU A 41 -14.53 11.03 9.21
N ILE A 42 -15.78 11.21 8.80
CA ILE A 42 -16.22 12.30 7.90
C ILE A 42 -17.06 13.31 8.68
N LEU A 43 -16.42 14.41 9.09
CA LEU A 43 -17.12 15.49 9.81
C LEU A 43 -18.10 16.24 8.92
N PRO A 44 -19.21 16.79 9.53
CA PRO A 44 -20.06 17.71 8.82
C PRO A 44 -19.27 18.98 8.44
N PRO A 45 -19.57 19.59 7.29
CA PRO A 45 -18.98 20.86 6.91
C PRO A 45 -19.40 21.96 7.89
N LYS A 46 -18.55 22.96 8.11
CA LYS A 46 -18.85 24.12 8.99
C LYS A 46 -20.12 24.88 8.55
N LYS A 47 -20.36 24.93 7.24
CA LYS A 47 -21.59 25.48 6.64
C LYS A 47 -22.28 24.36 5.88
N PRO A 48 -23.55 24.03 6.19
CA PRO A 48 -24.32 23.05 5.44
C PRO A 48 -24.36 23.43 3.96
N ILE A 49 -24.10 22.48 3.09
CA ILE A 49 -24.24 22.64 1.64
C ILE A 49 -25.51 21.89 1.26
N GLU A 50 -26.51 22.63 0.77
CA GLU A 50 -27.72 21.99 0.22
C GLU A 50 -27.34 21.27 -1.07
N THR A 51 -27.70 20.00 -1.14
CA THR A 51 -27.44 19.15 -2.27
C THR A 51 -28.71 18.52 -2.77
N HIS A 52 -28.93 18.51 -4.09
CA HIS A 52 -30.16 18.02 -4.73
C HIS A 52 -29.80 17.14 -5.95
N ASN A 53 -28.76 16.31 -5.81
CA ASN A 53 -28.33 15.45 -6.89
C ASN A 53 -29.21 14.19 -6.96
N ASN A 54 -29.81 13.95 -8.12
CA ASN A 54 -30.55 12.72 -8.42
C ASN A 54 -30.38 12.41 -9.90
N PHE A 55 -29.44 11.57 -10.25
CA PHE A 55 -29.07 11.30 -11.63
C PHE A 55 -28.67 9.85 -11.87
N LEU A 56 -28.81 9.46 -13.13
CA LEU A 56 -28.24 8.25 -13.71
C LEU A 56 -27.05 8.65 -14.56
N PHE A 57 -26.05 7.82 -14.62
CA PHE A 57 -24.92 8.04 -15.52
C PHE A 57 -24.49 6.75 -16.20
N ASP A 58 -24.08 6.89 -17.44
CA ASP A 58 -23.43 5.86 -18.25
C ASP A 58 -22.28 6.51 -18.99
N ILE A 59 -21.07 6.05 -18.69
CA ILE A 59 -19.82 6.56 -19.23
C ILE A 59 -19.09 5.41 -19.89
N GLN A 60 -18.80 5.56 -21.17
CA GLN A 60 -18.05 4.61 -21.98
C GLN A 60 -16.73 5.29 -22.36
N ILE A 61 -15.63 4.70 -21.92
CA ILE A 61 -14.28 5.22 -22.18
C ILE A 61 -13.63 4.26 -23.18
N TYR A 62 -13.10 4.81 -24.26
CA TYR A 62 -12.44 4.03 -25.30
C TYR A 62 -10.92 4.01 -25.07
N ASN A 63 -10.16 4.66 -25.94
CA ASN A 63 -8.71 4.77 -25.77
C ASN A 63 -8.34 6.20 -25.34
N THR A 64 -7.62 6.32 -24.21
CA THR A 64 -7.18 7.62 -23.69
C THR A 64 -5.68 7.86 -23.81
N ASP A 65 -4.95 7.07 -24.59
CA ASP A 65 -3.49 7.14 -24.72
C ASP A 65 -3.01 8.54 -25.11
N ILE A 66 -3.62 9.13 -26.13
CA ILE A 66 -3.30 10.49 -26.58
C ILE A 66 -3.60 11.52 -25.47
N LEU A 67 -4.75 11.39 -24.79
CA LEU A 67 -5.13 12.31 -23.72
C LEU A 67 -4.17 12.22 -22.51
N SER A 68 -3.80 10.99 -22.15
CA SER A 68 -2.85 10.73 -21.06
C SER A 68 -1.50 11.36 -21.34
N THR A 69 -1.03 11.28 -22.60
CA THR A 69 0.24 11.89 -23.03
C THR A 69 0.17 13.41 -23.07
N ILE A 70 -0.91 14.01 -23.61
CA ILE A 70 -1.04 15.47 -23.75
C ILE A 70 -1.19 16.16 -22.39
N PHE A 71 -1.95 15.55 -21.48
CA PHE A 71 -2.29 16.15 -20.17
C PHE A 71 -1.43 15.61 -19.02
N ASP A 72 -0.43 14.78 -19.31
CA ASP A 72 0.44 14.13 -18.30
C ASP A 72 -0.37 13.43 -17.20
N ILE A 73 -1.44 12.72 -17.60
CA ILE A 73 -2.29 11.98 -16.67
C ILE A 73 -1.71 10.58 -16.52
N PRO A 74 -1.36 10.13 -15.29
CA PRO A 74 -0.73 8.83 -15.07
C PRO A 74 -1.72 7.65 -15.18
N LEU A 75 -2.79 7.79 -15.97
CA LEU A 75 -3.83 6.80 -16.20
C LEU A 75 -4.18 6.72 -17.68
N THR A 76 -3.97 5.57 -18.28
CA THR A 76 -4.33 5.28 -19.67
C THR A 76 -5.31 4.11 -19.73
N VAL A 77 -6.43 4.31 -20.42
CA VAL A 77 -7.40 3.27 -20.75
C VAL A 77 -7.15 2.83 -22.19
N TYR A 78 -6.89 1.55 -22.41
CA TYR A 78 -6.55 1.03 -23.74
C TYR A 78 -7.72 0.41 -24.50
N THR A 79 -8.77 0.02 -23.77
CA THR A 79 -9.91 -0.71 -24.33
C THR A 79 -11.22 -0.14 -23.84
N HIS A 80 -12.30 -0.45 -24.57
CA HIS A 80 -13.64 -0.03 -24.18
C HIS A 80 -13.95 -0.41 -22.72
N SER A 81 -14.05 0.60 -21.89
CA SER A 81 -14.32 0.53 -20.47
C SER A 81 -15.66 1.21 -20.16
N THR A 82 -16.34 0.75 -19.14
CA THR A 82 -17.65 1.28 -18.76
C THR A 82 -17.68 1.68 -17.30
N LEU A 83 -18.34 2.80 -17.01
CA LEU A 83 -18.67 3.24 -15.67
C LEU A 83 -20.11 3.72 -15.65
N LYS A 84 -20.98 3.03 -14.91
CA LYS A 84 -22.40 3.33 -14.86
C LYS A 84 -22.93 3.31 -13.44
N GLY A 85 -24.04 3.93 -13.22
CA GLY A 85 -24.66 3.92 -11.91
C GLY A 85 -25.76 4.96 -11.71
N TYR A 86 -26.09 5.12 -10.47
CA TYR A 86 -27.05 6.15 -10.03
C TYR A 86 -26.61 6.79 -8.74
N PHE A 87 -27.09 8.00 -8.55
CA PHE A 87 -26.92 8.79 -7.34
C PHE A 87 -28.23 9.48 -6.97
N ASN A 88 -28.64 9.41 -5.70
CA ASN A 88 -29.86 10.05 -5.21
C ASN A 88 -29.67 10.58 -3.79
N ASP A 89 -29.55 11.91 -3.65
CA ASP A 89 -29.40 12.59 -2.37
C ASP A 89 -30.61 12.40 -1.45
N ALA A 90 -31.80 12.51 -1.98
CA ALA A 90 -33.03 12.46 -1.19
C ALA A 90 -33.24 11.07 -0.56
N LEU A 91 -32.91 10.01 -1.29
CA LEU A 91 -32.98 8.65 -0.80
C LEU A 91 -31.68 8.19 -0.11
N GLN A 92 -30.63 9.01 -0.10
CA GLN A 92 -29.31 8.66 0.37
C GLN A 92 -28.80 7.36 -0.24
N ARG A 93 -28.92 7.25 -1.58
CA ARG A 93 -28.60 6.05 -2.33
C ARG A 93 -27.56 6.32 -3.42
N LEU A 94 -26.63 5.41 -3.55
CA LEU A 94 -25.68 5.41 -4.65
C LEU A 94 -25.40 3.97 -5.13
N ARG A 95 -25.07 3.86 -6.40
CA ARG A 95 -24.45 2.70 -7.00
C ARG A 95 -23.51 3.14 -8.11
N VAL A 96 -22.30 2.69 -8.05
CA VAL A 96 -21.27 2.88 -9.10
C VAL A 96 -20.74 1.51 -9.47
N GLU A 97 -20.80 1.18 -10.73
CA GLU A 97 -20.31 -0.08 -11.29
C GLU A 97 -19.39 0.24 -12.47
N GLY A 98 -18.15 -0.26 -12.41
CA GLY A 98 -17.15 -0.05 -13.45
C GLY A 98 -16.52 -1.35 -13.91
N TYR A 99 -16.25 -1.42 -15.20
CA TYR A 99 -15.51 -2.50 -15.85
C TYR A 99 -14.43 -1.93 -16.74
N PHE A 100 -13.19 -2.32 -16.50
CA PHE A 100 -11.98 -1.83 -17.16
C PHE A 100 -11.18 -3.04 -17.65
N PRO A 101 -11.37 -3.50 -18.90
CA PRO A 101 -10.69 -4.70 -19.38
C PRO A 101 -9.18 -4.55 -19.40
N ARG A 102 -8.68 -3.34 -19.74
CA ARG A 102 -7.25 -3.04 -19.74
C ARG A 102 -6.98 -1.57 -19.53
N LEU A 103 -6.22 -1.27 -18.48
CA LEU A 103 -5.74 0.07 -18.20
C LEU A 103 -4.31 0.04 -17.67
N GLN A 104 -3.63 1.15 -17.75
CA GLN A 104 -2.33 1.37 -17.12
C GLN A 104 -2.44 2.53 -16.13
N TYR A 105 -1.95 2.33 -14.93
CA TYR A 105 -1.77 3.39 -13.95
C TYR A 105 -0.30 3.46 -13.55
N LYS A 106 0.37 4.56 -13.91
CA LYS A 106 1.84 4.67 -13.82
C LYS A 106 2.49 3.46 -14.53
N ASN A 107 3.32 2.69 -13.82
CA ASN A 107 4.02 1.51 -14.34
C ASN A 107 3.25 0.18 -14.14
N ASN A 108 1.99 0.23 -13.67
CA ASN A 108 1.19 -0.97 -13.43
C ASN A 108 0.17 -1.18 -14.54
N TYR A 109 0.25 -2.33 -15.19
CA TYR A 109 -0.75 -2.78 -16.17
C TYR A 109 -1.81 -3.60 -15.45
N ILE A 110 -3.06 -3.18 -15.58
CA ILE A 110 -4.22 -3.79 -14.94
C ILE A 110 -5.12 -4.37 -16.00
N GLU A 111 -5.48 -5.63 -15.84
CA GLU A 111 -6.47 -6.33 -16.67
C GLU A 111 -7.68 -6.74 -15.83
N SER A 112 -8.82 -6.93 -16.50
CA SER A 112 -10.06 -7.40 -15.90
C SER A 112 -10.50 -6.61 -14.67
N GLY A 113 -10.23 -5.29 -14.65
CA GLY A 113 -10.60 -4.41 -13.54
C GLY A 113 -12.11 -4.27 -13.40
N MET A 114 -12.64 -4.52 -12.20
CA MET A 114 -14.04 -4.33 -11.85
C MET A 114 -14.14 -3.53 -10.55
N ILE A 115 -15.07 -2.59 -10.52
CA ILE A 115 -15.38 -1.78 -9.33
C ILE A 115 -16.88 -1.83 -9.11
N LEU A 116 -17.30 -2.08 -7.88
CA LEU A 116 -18.67 -1.91 -7.43
C LEU A 116 -18.65 -1.11 -6.12
N CYS A 117 -19.43 -0.03 -6.04
CA CYS A 117 -19.68 0.69 -4.80
C CYS A 117 -21.17 0.96 -4.69
N GLU A 118 -21.82 0.49 -3.64
CA GLU A 118 -23.27 0.63 -3.43
C GLU A 118 -23.63 0.66 -1.96
N ASN A 119 -24.81 1.16 -1.65
CA ASN A 119 -25.38 1.11 -0.31
C ASN A 119 -26.79 0.53 -0.30
N PRO A 120 -26.92 -0.80 -0.44
CA PRO A 120 -28.23 -1.45 -0.67
C PRO A 120 -29.18 -1.35 0.52
N ALA A 121 -28.69 -1.30 1.74
CA ALA A 121 -29.53 -1.25 2.95
C ALA A 121 -28.93 -0.29 4.00
N ASP A 122 -28.34 -0.81 5.05
CA ASP A 122 -27.84 -0.09 6.22
C ASP A 122 -26.31 0.04 6.27
N HIS A 123 -25.64 -0.37 5.23
CA HIS A 123 -24.19 -0.29 5.08
C HIS A 123 -23.81 0.20 3.69
N ILE A 124 -22.59 0.70 3.53
CA ILE A 124 -21.98 0.91 2.23
C ILE A 124 -21.02 -0.24 1.96
N HIS A 125 -21.05 -0.73 0.73
CA HIS A 125 -20.23 -1.83 0.26
C HIS A 125 -19.42 -1.41 -0.95
N ALA A 126 -18.12 -1.63 -0.89
CA ALA A 126 -17.20 -1.40 -1.99
C ALA A 126 -16.45 -2.69 -2.33
N ARG A 127 -16.41 -3.05 -3.59
CA ARG A 127 -15.67 -4.20 -4.11
C ARG A 127 -14.82 -3.80 -5.29
N VAL A 128 -13.56 -4.19 -5.24
CA VAL A 128 -12.63 -4.01 -6.36
C VAL A 128 -12.03 -5.38 -6.70
N ARG A 129 -11.99 -5.73 -7.96
CA ARG A 129 -11.29 -6.91 -8.47
C ARG A 129 -10.44 -6.49 -9.65
N LEU A 130 -9.22 -6.99 -9.71
CA LEU A 130 -8.33 -6.70 -10.82
C LEU A 130 -7.23 -7.76 -10.94
N THR A 131 -6.65 -7.84 -12.10
CA THR A 131 -5.44 -8.60 -12.37
C THR A 131 -4.32 -7.61 -12.69
N ASN A 132 -3.27 -7.58 -11.87
CA ASN A 132 -2.09 -6.74 -12.10
C ASN A 132 -1.03 -7.56 -12.82
N LEU A 133 -0.63 -7.12 -13.99
CA LEU A 133 0.42 -7.76 -14.77
C LEU A 133 1.79 -7.27 -14.27
N LYS A 134 2.66 -8.21 -13.93
CA LYS A 134 4.04 -7.99 -13.55
C LYS A 134 4.98 -8.70 -14.51
N LYS A 135 6.26 -8.32 -14.57
CA LYS A 135 7.27 -9.02 -15.39
C LYS A 135 7.36 -10.53 -15.09
N LYS A 136 7.18 -10.91 -13.82
CA LYS A 136 7.26 -12.31 -13.33
C LYS A 136 5.90 -13.04 -13.31
N GLY A 137 4.84 -12.50 -13.92
CA GLY A 137 3.51 -13.12 -13.96
C GLY A 137 2.39 -12.17 -13.53
N ALA A 138 1.17 -12.69 -13.46
CA ALA A 138 -0.02 -11.93 -13.10
C ALA A 138 -0.38 -12.15 -11.62
N VAL A 139 -0.84 -11.10 -10.95
CA VAL A 139 -1.38 -11.16 -9.59
C VAL A 139 -2.83 -10.72 -9.61
N ASN A 140 -3.72 -11.62 -9.22
CA ASN A 140 -5.13 -11.33 -9.01
C ASN A 140 -5.32 -10.69 -7.64
N LEU A 141 -6.09 -9.60 -7.59
CA LEU A 141 -6.42 -8.87 -6.36
C LEU A 141 -7.93 -8.73 -6.24
N SER A 142 -8.46 -8.97 -5.05
CA SER A 142 -9.87 -8.75 -4.71
C SER A 142 -9.96 -8.05 -3.36
N LEU A 143 -10.50 -6.83 -3.35
CA LEU A 143 -10.80 -6.05 -2.16
C LEU A 143 -12.31 -6.05 -1.95
N ASP A 144 -12.76 -6.41 -0.76
CA ASP A 144 -14.15 -6.29 -0.29
C ASP A 144 -14.14 -5.45 0.98
N ALA A 145 -14.89 -4.35 1.00
CA ALA A 145 -14.96 -3.44 2.14
C ALA A 145 -16.41 -3.05 2.43
N GLN A 146 -16.81 -3.13 3.69
CA GLN A 146 -18.13 -2.73 4.15
C GLN A 146 -18.00 -1.77 5.32
N ALA A 147 -18.76 -0.66 5.27
CA ALA A 147 -18.78 0.33 6.33
C ALA A 147 -20.20 0.50 6.91
N LYS A 148 -20.27 0.49 8.26
CA LYS A 148 -21.48 0.69 9.05
C LYS A 148 -21.12 1.14 10.47
N ASP A 149 -21.81 2.14 11.00
CA ASP A 149 -21.71 2.58 12.40
C ASP A 149 -20.26 2.78 12.87
N ASP A 150 -19.50 3.58 12.10
CA ASP A 150 -18.07 3.84 12.33
C ASP A 150 -17.15 2.59 12.30
N ASN A 151 -17.65 1.45 11.85
CA ASN A 151 -16.84 0.27 11.62
C ASN A 151 -16.66 0.03 10.11
N VAL A 152 -15.44 -0.28 9.71
CA VAL A 152 -15.09 -0.69 8.34
C VAL A 152 -14.45 -2.06 8.38
N SER A 153 -15.19 -3.06 7.87
CA SER A 153 -14.68 -4.41 7.69
C SER A 153 -14.07 -4.52 6.30
N THR A 154 -12.85 -5.00 6.20
CA THR A 154 -12.13 -5.12 4.93
C THR A 154 -11.53 -6.51 4.80
N THR A 155 -11.63 -7.07 3.60
CA THR A 155 -10.93 -8.30 3.20
C THR A 155 -10.17 -8.03 1.91
N LEU A 156 -8.89 -8.32 1.89
CA LEU A 156 -8.02 -8.29 0.72
C LEU A 156 -7.56 -9.70 0.42
N ASP A 157 -7.96 -10.22 -0.74
CA ASP A 157 -7.49 -11.50 -1.26
C ASP A 157 -6.51 -11.23 -2.42
N TRP A 158 -5.42 -11.98 -2.47
CA TRP A 158 -4.46 -11.93 -3.58
C TRP A 158 -3.94 -13.32 -3.92
N GLY A 159 -3.51 -13.49 -5.16
CA GLY A 159 -2.88 -14.72 -5.61
C GLY A 159 -2.28 -14.60 -6.99
N ASN A 160 -1.24 -15.37 -7.25
CA ASN A 160 -0.60 -15.49 -8.54
C ASN A 160 -0.75 -16.91 -9.09
N ASN A 161 -0.59 -17.05 -10.40
CA ASN A 161 -0.59 -18.34 -11.11
C ASN A 161 0.81 -18.69 -11.64
N ALA A 162 1.86 -18.34 -10.87
CA ALA A 162 3.25 -18.60 -11.24
C ALA A 162 3.76 -19.94 -10.69
N ALA A 163 4.97 -20.33 -11.09
CA ALA A 163 5.62 -21.55 -10.58
C ALA A 163 5.83 -21.54 -9.06
N ALA A 164 6.11 -20.37 -8.48
CA ALA A 164 6.14 -20.16 -7.04
C ALA A 164 4.85 -19.45 -6.61
N THR A 165 4.13 -20.00 -5.65
CA THR A 165 2.83 -19.49 -5.22
C THR A 165 2.99 -18.36 -4.21
N TYR A 166 2.37 -17.22 -4.52
CA TYR A 166 2.17 -16.09 -3.62
C TYR A 166 0.67 -15.84 -3.50
N SER A 167 0.09 -16.14 -2.36
CA SER A 167 -1.34 -15.93 -2.15
C SER A 167 -1.66 -15.66 -0.68
N GLY A 168 -2.79 -15.02 -0.43
CA GLY A 168 -3.25 -14.80 0.92
C GLY A 168 -4.59 -14.09 0.96
N LYS A 169 -5.13 -14.02 2.17
CA LYS A 169 -6.36 -13.32 2.47
C LYS A 169 -6.17 -12.56 3.77
N LEU A 170 -6.08 -11.24 3.70
CA LEU A 170 -5.97 -10.37 4.87
C LEU A 170 -7.35 -9.81 5.23
N ALA A 171 -7.81 -10.05 6.45
CA ALA A 171 -9.04 -9.48 6.97
C ALA A 171 -8.74 -8.55 8.15
N ALA A 172 -9.37 -7.38 8.16
CA ALA A 172 -9.24 -6.40 9.23
C ALA A 172 -10.57 -5.69 9.49
N VAL A 173 -10.75 -5.22 10.73
CA VAL A 173 -11.86 -4.34 11.11
C VAL A 173 -11.28 -3.07 11.70
N ALA A 174 -11.60 -1.95 11.07
CA ALA A 174 -11.26 -0.63 11.57
C ALA A 174 -12.48 -0.01 12.28
N LYS A 175 -12.31 0.45 13.51
CA LYS A 175 -13.31 1.22 14.25
C LYS A 175 -12.83 2.65 14.42
N PHE A 176 -13.69 3.58 14.00
CA PHE A 176 -13.43 5.01 14.14
C PHE A 176 -14.16 5.57 15.37
N LEU A 177 -13.49 6.38 16.12
CA LEU A 177 -14.02 7.04 17.30
C LEU A 177 -13.57 8.50 17.28
N ARG A 178 -14.37 9.38 17.86
CA ARG A 178 -13.99 10.77 18.00
C ARG A 178 -14.17 11.22 19.45
N THR A 179 -13.17 11.93 19.97
CA THR A 179 -13.27 12.50 21.32
C THR A 179 -14.24 13.68 21.31
N SER A 180 -14.98 13.82 22.43
CA SER A 180 -15.83 15.00 22.67
C SER A 180 -14.94 16.13 23.21
N GLY A 181 -15.15 17.38 22.77
CA GLY A 181 -14.44 18.56 23.26
C GLY A 181 -14.10 19.56 22.15
N GLU A 182 -13.48 20.70 22.53
CA GLU A 182 -13.11 21.77 21.59
C GLU A 182 -12.14 21.30 20.47
N LYS A 183 -11.27 20.33 20.77
CA LYS A 183 -10.41 19.64 19.79
C LYS A 183 -10.91 18.21 19.62
N SER A 184 -11.91 18.05 18.75
CA SER A 184 -12.41 16.73 18.37
C SER A 184 -11.34 15.95 17.60
N LEU A 185 -10.71 14.98 18.26
CA LEU A 185 -9.61 14.18 17.70
C LEU A 185 -10.12 12.84 17.21
N LEU A 186 -9.68 12.44 16.02
CA LEU A 186 -10.00 11.13 15.43
C LEU A 186 -9.08 10.05 16.02
N LYS A 187 -9.69 8.95 16.45
CA LYS A 187 -9.00 7.71 16.82
C LYS A 187 -9.48 6.59 15.92
N ALA A 188 -8.56 5.84 15.35
CA ALA A 188 -8.85 4.63 14.60
C ALA A 188 -8.22 3.42 15.29
N MET A 189 -9.00 2.36 15.49
CA MET A 189 -8.54 1.07 16.02
C MET A 189 -8.71 0.03 14.94
N VAL A 190 -7.62 -0.60 14.51
CA VAL A 190 -7.62 -1.60 13.44
C VAL A 190 -7.24 -2.95 14.03
N ASP A 191 -8.19 -3.87 14.05
CA ASP A 191 -7.99 -5.24 14.46
C ASP A 191 -7.71 -6.11 13.22
N VAL A 192 -6.48 -6.63 13.12
CA VAL A 192 -6.07 -7.57 12.09
C VAL A 192 -6.46 -8.97 12.51
N LYS A 193 -7.20 -9.66 11.65
CA LYS A 193 -7.66 -11.02 11.90
C LYS A 193 -6.57 -12.03 11.56
N PRO A 194 -6.51 -13.17 12.27
CA PRO A 194 -5.57 -14.23 11.94
C PRO A 194 -5.82 -14.74 10.51
N THR A 195 -4.73 -14.92 9.76
CA THR A 195 -4.83 -15.42 8.39
C THR A 195 -3.61 -16.20 7.97
N ASP A 196 -3.80 -17.09 7.01
CA ASP A 196 -2.75 -17.84 6.36
C ASP A 196 -2.33 -17.14 5.05
N VAL A 197 -1.02 -17.04 4.84
CA VAL A 197 -0.40 -16.43 3.66
C VAL A 197 0.61 -17.40 3.08
N ILE A 198 0.56 -17.62 1.79
CA ILE A 198 1.56 -18.43 1.09
C ILE A 198 2.58 -17.49 0.43
N LEU A 199 3.84 -17.64 0.78
CA LEU A 199 4.96 -16.94 0.19
C LEU A 199 5.94 -17.97 -0.36
N ASN A 200 6.13 -18.00 -1.68
CA ASN A 200 6.99 -18.97 -2.36
C ASN A 200 6.73 -20.40 -1.88
N ASP A 201 5.49 -20.87 -2.05
CA ASP A 201 4.98 -22.18 -1.64
C ASP A 201 5.08 -22.50 -0.14
N THR A 202 5.49 -21.53 0.69
CA THR A 202 5.63 -21.69 2.13
C THR A 202 4.47 -21.02 2.87
N LEU A 203 3.81 -21.78 3.77
CA LEU A 203 2.68 -21.29 4.55
C LEU A 203 3.16 -20.47 5.75
N TRP A 204 2.79 -19.21 5.76
CA TRP A 204 3.00 -18.25 6.85
C TRP A 204 1.69 -17.89 7.53
N LYS A 205 1.76 -17.47 8.78
CA LYS A 205 0.60 -17.05 9.57
C LYS A 205 0.75 -15.61 10.03
N ILE A 206 -0.26 -14.80 9.77
CA ILE A 206 -0.47 -13.52 10.45
C ILE A 206 -1.31 -13.82 11.70
N HIS A 207 -0.79 -13.47 12.85
CA HIS A 207 -1.48 -13.63 14.12
C HIS A 207 -2.36 -12.41 14.41
N PRO A 208 -3.38 -12.54 15.29
CA PRO A 208 -4.22 -11.42 15.69
C PRO A 208 -3.36 -10.28 16.22
N SER A 209 -3.60 -9.09 15.72
CA SER A 209 -2.87 -7.88 16.11
C SER A 209 -3.78 -6.67 16.05
N GLN A 210 -3.40 -5.61 16.75
CA GLN A 210 -4.13 -4.37 16.76
C GLN A 210 -3.20 -3.19 16.47
N VAL A 211 -3.66 -2.29 15.61
CA VAL A 211 -3.02 -1.00 15.38
C VAL A 211 -3.98 0.10 15.82
N VAL A 212 -3.51 1.02 16.66
CA VAL A 212 -4.29 2.17 17.11
C VAL A 212 -3.63 3.45 16.61
N VAL A 213 -4.37 4.24 15.84
CA VAL A 213 -3.95 5.57 15.37
C VAL A 213 -4.73 6.61 16.14
N ASP A 214 -4.04 7.50 16.84
CA ASP A 214 -4.65 8.52 17.70
C ASP A 214 -3.81 9.80 17.67
N SER A 215 -4.33 10.87 17.05
CA SER A 215 -3.78 12.23 17.15
C SER A 215 -2.27 12.36 16.97
N GLY A 216 -1.74 11.78 15.90
CA GLY A 216 -0.30 11.80 15.60
C GLY A 216 0.50 10.73 16.37
N ARG A 217 -0.20 9.75 16.96
CA ARG A 217 0.38 8.59 17.60
C ARG A 217 -0.11 7.32 16.93
N VAL A 218 0.79 6.36 16.74
CA VAL A 218 0.47 5.02 16.25
C VAL A 218 1.00 3.99 17.23
N ASP A 219 0.11 3.23 17.84
CA ASP A 219 0.44 2.08 18.67
C ASP A 219 0.28 0.80 17.86
N VAL A 220 1.32 -0.01 17.76
CA VAL A 220 1.29 -1.34 17.16
C VAL A 220 1.35 -2.37 18.27
N ASN A 221 0.29 -3.15 18.43
CA ASN A 221 0.19 -4.14 19.48
C ASN A 221 0.33 -5.54 18.91
N ASN A 222 1.49 -6.15 19.14
CA ASN A 222 1.81 -7.54 18.84
C ASN A 222 1.54 -7.97 17.39
N PHE A 223 1.92 -7.16 16.41
CA PHE A 223 1.95 -7.68 15.04
C PHE A 223 2.97 -8.82 14.98
N TYR A 224 2.51 -10.00 14.60
CA TYR A 224 3.33 -11.20 14.53
C TYR A 224 2.98 -12.00 13.28
N PHE A 225 3.98 -12.16 12.42
CA PHE A 225 3.92 -12.91 11.18
C PHE A 225 4.98 -14.01 11.25
N SER A 226 4.60 -15.28 11.09
CA SER A 226 5.51 -16.39 11.37
C SER A 226 5.31 -17.60 10.48
N HIS A 227 6.40 -18.35 10.30
CA HIS A 227 6.44 -19.70 9.77
C HIS A 227 7.43 -20.53 10.62
N GLN A 228 6.93 -21.54 11.36
CA GLN A 228 7.74 -22.28 12.31
C GLN A 228 8.45 -21.35 13.31
N ASP A 229 9.79 -21.35 13.31
CA ASP A 229 10.62 -20.51 14.16
C ASP A 229 11.09 -19.19 13.49
N ARG A 230 10.74 -18.98 12.21
CA ARG A 230 10.97 -17.74 11.45
C ARG A 230 9.87 -16.74 11.72
N TYR A 231 10.21 -15.47 11.91
CA TYR A 231 9.17 -14.46 12.17
C TYR A 231 9.58 -13.03 11.90
N VAL A 232 8.55 -12.20 11.68
CA VAL A 232 8.57 -10.75 11.80
C VAL A 232 7.65 -10.37 12.95
N ARG A 233 8.18 -9.65 13.94
CA ARG A 233 7.40 -9.09 15.05
C ARG A 233 7.55 -7.59 15.09
N ILE A 234 6.44 -6.87 15.18
CA ILE A 234 6.41 -5.41 15.32
C ILE A 234 5.60 -5.06 16.55
N ASN A 235 6.18 -4.28 17.44
CA ASN A 235 5.50 -3.83 18.66
C ASN A 235 6.01 -2.49 19.11
N GLY A 236 5.13 -1.68 19.73
CA GLY A 236 5.52 -0.41 20.33
C GLY A 236 4.71 0.77 19.82
N ARG A 237 5.25 1.96 20.00
CA ARG A 237 4.58 3.23 19.75
C ARG A 237 5.42 4.16 18.90
N LEU A 238 4.77 4.81 17.93
CA LEU A 238 5.34 5.90 17.13
C LEU A 238 4.60 7.20 17.45
N SER A 239 5.33 8.27 17.72
CA SER A 239 4.79 9.63 17.91
C SER A 239 5.87 10.68 17.61
N GLU A 240 5.58 11.95 17.88
CA GLU A 240 6.59 13.00 17.89
C GLU A 240 7.56 12.88 19.08
N ASN A 241 7.17 12.16 20.15
CA ASN A 241 7.98 11.97 21.33
C ASN A 241 9.12 10.97 21.06
N PRO A 242 10.39 11.36 21.21
CA PRO A 242 11.52 10.46 20.97
C PRO A 242 11.63 9.28 21.94
N LYS A 243 10.86 9.28 23.04
CA LYS A 243 10.78 8.15 23.97
C LYS A 243 9.82 7.05 23.48
N ASP A 244 8.91 7.39 22.59
CA ASP A 244 7.99 6.44 21.99
C ASP A 244 8.71 5.70 20.86
N THR A 245 8.88 4.39 21.02
CA THR A 245 9.68 3.55 20.12
C THR A 245 8.89 2.38 19.63
N VAL A 246 8.95 2.13 18.32
CA VAL A 246 8.55 0.85 17.71
C VAL A 246 9.79 0.00 17.49
N LYS A 247 9.68 -1.26 17.89
CA LYS A 247 10.68 -2.29 17.66
C LYS A 247 10.18 -3.27 16.59
N VAL A 248 11.06 -3.59 15.66
CA VAL A 248 10.88 -4.66 14.67
C VAL A 248 11.93 -5.73 14.96
N ASP A 249 11.48 -6.95 15.23
CA ASP A 249 12.34 -8.13 15.38
C ASP A 249 12.14 -9.04 14.17
N LEU A 250 13.24 -9.46 13.57
CA LEU A 250 13.29 -10.41 12.45
C LEU A 250 14.07 -11.66 12.86
N LYS A 251 13.59 -12.82 12.45
CA LYS A 251 14.32 -14.07 12.62
C LYS A 251 14.24 -14.92 11.36
N ASP A 252 15.37 -15.15 10.73
CA ASP A 252 15.57 -16.00 9.55
C ASP A 252 14.58 -15.65 8.41
N ILE A 253 14.43 -14.34 8.09
CA ILE A 253 13.57 -13.83 7.03
C ILE A 253 14.35 -13.76 5.72
N ASN A 254 13.86 -14.47 4.69
CA ASN A 254 14.45 -14.41 3.37
C ASN A 254 14.29 -13.03 2.75
N MET A 255 15.41 -12.37 2.46
CA MET A 255 15.44 -10.99 1.96
C MET A 255 14.92 -10.90 0.53
N GLY A 256 15.05 -11.93 -0.29
CA GLY A 256 14.48 -11.97 -1.64
C GLY A 256 12.97 -11.74 -1.60
N TYR A 257 12.24 -12.31 -0.63
CA TYR A 257 10.81 -12.07 -0.47
C TYR A 257 10.48 -10.61 -0.11
N VAL A 258 11.32 -10.01 0.74
CA VAL A 258 11.12 -8.61 1.15
C VAL A 258 11.30 -7.67 -0.05
N PHE A 259 12.32 -7.89 -0.86
CA PHE A 259 12.61 -7.10 -2.05
C PHE A 259 11.57 -7.31 -3.15
N ASP A 260 11.12 -8.55 -3.40
CA ASP A 260 10.08 -8.87 -4.36
C ASP A 260 8.73 -8.20 -4.00
N ILE A 261 8.33 -8.25 -2.72
CA ILE A 261 7.08 -7.62 -2.23
C ILE A 261 7.17 -6.10 -2.29
N ALA A 262 8.31 -5.54 -1.88
CA ALA A 262 8.53 -4.10 -1.85
C ALA A 262 8.76 -3.49 -3.25
N SER A 263 8.94 -4.31 -4.28
CA SER A 263 9.29 -3.88 -5.65
C SER A 263 10.51 -2.94 -5.67
N ILE A 264 11.50 -3.21 -4.83
CA ILE A 264 12.63 -2.30 -4.58
C ILE A 264 13.61 -2.25 -5.73
N SER A 265 13.68 -3.26 -6.55
CA SER A 265 14.39 -3.23 -7.84
C SER A 265 14.20 -4.54 -8.59
N ASP A 266 13.84 -4.47 -9.86
CA ASP A 266 13.84 -5.63 -10.75
C ASP A 266 15.26 -6.00 -11.24
N ASP A 267 16.22 -5.11 -11.02
CA ASP A 267 17.58 -5.20 -11.57
C ASP A 267 18.62 -5.73 -10.56
N VAL A 268 18.24 -5.85 -9.27
CA VAL A 268 19.13 -6.35 -8.21
C VAL A 268 18.47 -7.53 -7.51
N ASN A 269 19.11 -8.70 -7.59
CA ASN A 269 18.69 -9.87 -6.84
C ASN A 269 19.50 -9.96 -5.54
N PHE A 270 18.82 -9.72 -4.42
CA PHE A 270 19.37 -9.74 -3.07
C PHE A 270 18.80 -10.91 -2.29
N GLU A 271 19.60 -11.88 -1.92
CA GLU A 271 19.19 -13.10 -1.23
C GLU A 271 19.94 -13.28 0.09
N GLY A 272 19.34 -14.05 0.99
CA GLY A 272 19.89 -14.40 2.30
C GLY A 272 18.81 -14.37 3.38
N ASP A 273 19.09 -14.99 4.51
CA ASP A 273 18.17 -15.09 5.64
C ASP A 273 18.57 -14.09 6.74
N ALA A 274 17.76 -13.05 6.91
CA ALA A 274 18.01 -11.95 7.83
C ALA A 274 17.49 -12.24 9.24
N THR A 275 18.32 -12.01 10.25
CA THR A 275 17.99 -12.02 11.67
C THR A 275 18.47 -10.73 12.30
N GLY A 276 17.66 -10.09 13.13
CA GLY A 276 18.09 -8.88 13.83
C GLY A 276 16.93 -8.00 14.29
N THR A 277 17.28 -6.76 14.57
CA THR A 277 16.33 -5.78 15.14
C THR A 277 16.45 -4.42 14.47
N ALA A 278 15.32 -3.73 14.37
CA ALA A 278 15.28 -2.33 14.02
C ALA A 278 14.42 -1.56 15.04
N TYR A 279 14.79 -0.32 15.28
CA TYR A 279 14.08 0.60 16.19
C TYR A 279 13.80 1.91 15.46
N ALA A 280 12.61 2.47 15.70
CA ALA A 280 12.26 3.79 15.22
C ALA A 280 11.53 4.59 16.29
N SER A 281 11.90 5.86 16.47
CA SER A 281 11.24 6.80 17.38
C SER A 281 11.21 8.20 16.78
N GLY A 282 10.36 9.09 17.31
CA GLY A 282 10.28 10.50 16.91
C GLY A 282 9.97 10.70 15.41
N VAL A 283 9.38 9.73 14.75
CA VAL A 283 9.29 9.63 13.26
C VAL A 283 8.50 10.78 12.61
N PHE A 284 7.61 11.43 13.34
CA PHE A 284 6.78 12.53 12.82
C PHE A 284 7.44 13.91 12.91
N LYS A 285 8.57 14.03 13.61
CA LYS A 285 9.25 15.33 13.79
C LYS A 285 10.74 15.25 13.53
N LYS A 286 11.44 14.45 14.31
CA LYS A 286 12.88 14.22 14.18
C LYS A 286 13.12 12.72 14.31
N PRO A 287 13.12 11.98 13.21
CA PRO A 287 13.27 10.53 13.24
C PRO A 287 14.61 10.12 13.83
N ILE A 288 14.56 9.11 14.68
CA ILE A 288 15.71 8.36 15.16
C ILE A 288 15.43 6.93 14.78
N MET A 289 16.29 6.34 13.96
CA MET A 289 16.17 4.95 13.52
C MET A 289 17.52 4.30 13.64
N ASN A 290 17.56 3.09 14.13
CA ASN A 290 18.73 2.25 14.10
C ASN A 290 18.34 0.80 13.80
N THR A 291 19.24 0.08 13.17
CA THR A 291 19.07 -1.33 12.84
C THR A 291 20.36 -2.08 12.99
N ARG A 292 20.25 -3.32 13.40
CA ARG A 292 21.32 -4.29 13.35
C ARG A 292 20.78 -5.59 12.78
N LEU A 293 21.28 -5.98 11.63
CA LEU A 293 20.87 -7.18 10.91
C LEU A 293 22.10 -8.05 10.64
N PHE A 294 21.91 -9.33 10.83
CA PHE A 294 22.83 -10.38 10.40
C PHE A 294 22.14 -11.20 9.32
N ILE A 295 22.77 -11.34 8.16
CA ILE A 295 22.21 -12.03 6.99
C ILE A 295 23.12 -13.23 6.68
N LYS A 296 22.58 -14.42 6.84
CA LYS A 296 23.24 -15.67 6.45
C LYS A 296 23.07 -15.93 4.97
N ASN A 297 24.04 -16.63 4.39
CA ASN A 297 24.01 -17.03 2.98
C ASN A 297 23.73 -15.85 2.04
N PHE A 298 24.31 -14.70 2.38
CA PHE A 298 24.14 -13.49 1.58
C PHE A 298 24.67 -13.71 0.16
N SER A 299 23.83 -13.40 -0.82
CA SER A 299 24.21 -13.35 -2.22
C SER A 299 23.60 -12.14 -2.92
N LEU A 300 24.31 -11.62 -3.90
CA LEU A 300 23.92 -10.51 -4.75
C LEU A 300 24.05 -10.97 -6.20
N ASN A 301 22.96 -10.81 -7.00
CA ASN A 301 22.92 -11.19 -8.41
C ASN A 301 23.51 -12.60 -8.65
N HIS A 302 23.08 -13.58 -7.85
CA HIS A 302 23.53 -14.98 -7.86
C HIS A 302 25.01 -15.21 -7.48
N GLY A 303 25.76 -14.15 -7.16
CA GLY A 303 27.11 -14.25 -6.60
C GLY A 303 27.05 -14.40 -5.08
N ARG A 304 27.46 -15.57 -4.54
CA ARG A 304 27.55 -15.77 -3.10
C ARG A 304 28.64 -14.89 -2.52
N LEU A 305 28.33 -14.17 -1.44
CA LEU A 305 29.22 -13.24 -0.75
C LEU A 305 29.48 -13.61 0.72
N GLY A 306 28.74 -14.61 1.27
CA GLY A 306 28.98 -15.14 2.61
C GLY A 306 27.99 -14.66 3.67
N GLU A 307 28.47 -14.17 4.80
CA GLU A 307 27.68 -13.63 5.89
C GLU A 307 27.81 -12.10 5.91
N LEU A 308 26.71 -11.41 6.12
CA LEU A 308 26.66 -9.96 6.11
C LEU A 308 26.13 -9.45 7.45
N ASP A 309 26.93 -8.68 8.19
CA ASP A 309 26.51 -7.94 9.39
C ASP A 309 26.30 -6.47 9.02
N ILE A 310 25.11 -5.92 9.30
CA ILE A 310 24.70 -4.58 8.94
C ILE A 310 24.36 -3.81 10.20
N TYR A 311 24.96 -2.65 10.36
CA TYR A 311 24.53 -1.59 11.26
C TYR A 311 24.03 -0.39 10.43
N GLY A 312 22.84 0.09 10.72
CA GLY A 312 22.24 1.24 10.06
C GLY A 312 21.68 2.25 11.07
N GLU A 313 21.93 3.52 10.83
CA GLU A 313 21.45 4.62 11.66
C GLU A 313 20.91 5.77 10.81
N TRP A 314 19.78 6.34 11.19
CA TRP A 314 19.21 7.50 10.51
C TRP A 314 20.03 8.77 10.77
N ASP A 315 20.53 9.37 9.70
CA ASP A 315 21.23 10.65 9.73
C ASP A 315 20.24 11.79 9.39
N ASN A 316 19.92 12.61 10.41
CA ASN A 316 18.98 13.71 10.24
C ASN A 316 19.52 14.86 9.39
N GLU A 317 20.84 15.06 9.33
CA GLU A 317 21.46 16.12 8.53
C GLU A 317 21.41 15.79 7.07
N ASN A 318 21.81 14.57 6.71
CA ASN A 318 21.83 14.08 5.35
C ASN A 318 20.47 13.54 4.89
N ARG A 319 19.50 13.34 5.81
CA ARG A 319 18.19 12.71 5.56
C ARG A 319 18.34 11.36 4.85
N GLY A 320 19.26 10.56 5.36
CA GLY A 320 19.62 9.26 4.83
C GLY A 320 19.89 8.24 5.93
N ILE A 321 20.13 7.00 5.55
CA ILE A 321 20.54 5.93 6.45
C ILE A 321 22.04 5.77 6.31
N ARG A 322 22.79 6.10 7.35
CA ARG A 322 24.22 5.79 7.45
C ARG A 322 24.37 4.29 7.65
N LEU A 323 25.16 3.67 6.80
CA LEU A 323 25.41 2.24 6.76
C LEU A 323 26.84 1.95 7.17
N ASP A 324 27.03 0.95 8.02
CA ASP A 324 28.30 0.25 8.26
C ASP A 324 28.01 -1.25 8.17
N ALA A 325 28.59 -1.92 7.20
CA ALA A 325 28.36 -3.32 6.95
C ALA A 325 29.67 -4.08 6.72
N SER A 326 29.74 -5.31 7.22
CA SER A 326 30.87 -6.21 7.00
C SER A 326 30.41 -7.49 6.35
N ILE A 327 31.12 -7.92 5.33
CA ILE A 327 30.88 -9.15 4.58
C ILE A 327 32.01 -10.13 4.89
N GLN A 328 31.65 -11.29 5.43
CA GLN A 328 32.57 -12.34 5.80
C GLN A 328 32.28 -13.61 4.99
N ASP A 329 33.22 -14.03 4.17
CA ASP A 329 33.16 -15.31 3.47
C ASP A 329 34.36 -16.20 3.94
N ILE A 330 35.14 -16.73 3.03
CA ILE A 330 36.26 -17.63 3.30
C ILE A 330 37.51 -16.86 3.79
N SER A 331 37.64 -15.60 3.39
CA SER A 331 38.78 -14.76 3.76
C SER A 331 38.82 -14.49 5.27
N PRO A 332 39.99 -14.51 5.91
CA PRO A 332 40.13 -14.13 7.32
C PRO A 332 39.84 -12.65 7.58
N SER A 333 39.92 -11.80 6.57
CA SER A 333 39.62 -10.35 6.66
C SER A 333 38.30 -10.05 5.99
N PRO A 334 37.32 -9.45 6.71
CA PRO A 334 36.05 -9.11 6.12
C PRO A 334 36.19 -7.97 5.09
N SER A 335 35.34 -8.01 4.09
CA SER A 335 35.09 -6.84 3.24
C SER A 335 34.16 -5.86 3.96
N ARG A 336 34.30 -4.56 3.72
CA ARG A 336 33.53 -3.53 4.40
C ARG A 336 32.79 -2.63 3.42
N VAL A 337 31.55 -2.28 3.77
CA VAL A 337 30.73 -1.33 3.03
C VAL A 337 30.27 -0.25 4.00
N THR A 338 30.64 1.00 3.72
CA THR A 338 30.24 2.16 4.54
C THR A 338 29.65 3.25 3.64
N GLY A 339 28.76 4.08 4.19
CA GLY A 339 28.23 5.20 3.44
C GLY A 339 26.83 5.59 3.83
N ILE A 340 26.09 6.19 2.90
CA ILE A 340 24.72 6.68 3.15
C ILE A 340 23.78 6.23 2.03
N ILE A 341 22.62 5.71 2.42
CA ILE A 341 21.50 5.39 1.54
C ILE A 341 20.44 6.49 1.70
N TYR A 342 19.94 7.05 0.60
CA TYR A 342 18.97 8.13 0.58
C TYR A 342 17.58 7.64 0.11
N PRO A 343 16.77 7.01 0.96
CA PRO A 343 15.51 6.36 0.56
C PRO A 343 14.43 7.36 0.12
N LEU A 344 14.57 8.64 0.46
CA LEU A 344 13.59 9.69 0.13
C LEU A 344 13.95 10.49 -1.13
N LYS A 345 15.07 10.21 -1.78
CA LYS A 345 15.42 10.83 -3.07
C LYS A 345 14.74 10.07 -4.20
N PRO A 346 14.15 10.76 -5.22
CA PRO A 346 13.47 10.10 -6.33
C PRO A 346 14.35 9.13 -7.13
N GLU A 347 15.65 9.39 -7.15
CA GLU A 347 16.67 8.61 -7.87
C GLU A 347 17.53 7.81 -6.88
N SER A 348 16.94 7.12 -5.91
CA SER A 348 17.59 6.20 -4.94
C SER A 348 19.09 6.46 -4.78
N GLY A 349 19.46 7.57 -4.16
CA GLY A 349 20.87 7.94 -4.06
C GLY A 349 21.61 6.97 -3.14
N LEU A 350 22.68 6.40 -3.62
CA LEU A 350 23.65 5.63 -2.85
C LEU A 350 24.98 6.37 -2.87
N ASP A 351 25.56 6.59 -1.71
CA ASP A 351 26.95 7.10 -1.56
C ASP A 351 27.67 6.10 -0.68
N LEU A 352 28.30 5.10 -1.31
CA LEU A 352 28.91 3.95 -0.65
C LEU A 352 30.38 3.85 -0.96
N ASN A 353 31.19 3.58 0.07
CA ASN A 353 32.57 3.18 -0.03
C ASN A 353 32.67 1.68 0.24
N ILE A 354 33.32 0.94 -0.67
CA ILE A 354 33.47 -0.52 -0.59
C ILE A 354 34.95 -0.86 -0.51
N GLU A 355 35.35 -1.49 0.58
CA GLU A 355 36.68 -2.08 0.79
C GLU A 355 36.54 -3.58 0.60
N ALA A 356 36.94 -4.09 -0.56
CA ALA A 356 36.81 -5.48 -0.93
C ALA A 356 38.07 -6.27 -0.57
N ASN A 357 37.94 -7.32 0.22
CA ASN A 357 38.97 -8.28 0.55
C ASN A 357 38.58 -9.68 0.05
N GLU A 358 39.18 -10.13 -1.05
CA GLU A 358 38.95 -11.46 -1.65
C GLU A 358 37.48 -11.79 -1.92
N LEU A 359 36.68 -10.78 -2.30
CA LEU A 359 35.26 -10.97 -2.68
C LEU A 359 35.16 -11.73 -4.01
N ASN A 360 34.19 -12.65 -4.07
CA ASN A 360 33.81 -13.30 -5.32
C ASN A 360 33.03 -12.29 -6.20
N LEU A 361 33.62 -11.87 -7.32
CA LEU A 361 33.07 -10.84 -8.21
C LEU A 361 31.99 -11.36 -9.18
N LYS A 362 31.52 -12.61 -9.05
CA LYS A 362 30.44 -13.13 -9.91
C LYS A 362 29.18 -12.28 -9.92
N PHE A 363 28.90 -11.55 -8.85
CA PHE A 363 27.76 -10.63 -8.79
C PHE A 363 27.85 -9.49 -9.81
N LEU A 364 29.03 -9.19 -10.36
CA LEU A 364 29.25 -8.18 -11.38
C LEU A 364 29.01 -8.71 -12.81
N GLU A 365 28.94 -10.04 -13.03
CA GLU A 365 28.71 -10.61 -14.36
C GLU A 365 27.42 -10.10 -15.02
N HIS A 366 26.44 -9.68 -14.22
CA HIS A 366 25.19 -9.10 -14.71
C HIS A 366 25.37 -7.70 -15.34
N TYR A 367 26.47 -7.00 -15.02
CA TYR A 367 26.73 -5.63 -15.46
C TYR A 367 27.86 -5.53 -16.50
N MET A 368 28.52 -6.62 -16.80
CA MET A 368 29.57 -6.74 -17.84
C MET A 368 28.99 -7.36 -19.12
#